data_7a337a423cb09f7e3f4bdc2e32127075
#
_entry.id   7a337a423cb09f7e3f4bdc2e32127075
#
_cell.length_a   1.000
_cell.length_b   1.000
_cell.length_c   1.000
_cell.angle_alpha   90.00
_cell.angle_beta   90.00
_cell.angle_gamma   90.00
#
_symmetry.space_group_name_H-M   'P 1'
#
loop_
_entity.id
_entity.type
_entity.pdbx_description
1 polymer ?
#
loop_
_entity_poly.entity_id
_entity_poly.type
_entity_poly.pdbx_seq_one_letter_code
_entity_poly.pdbx_strand_id
1 'polypeptide(L)'
;MKIIWYAIDENSNDIISINIFNRLNKGKISLTSSELIKALFIMDYDLRAEGDKLPAEQLAMEWNEMERKFQDDKFWYFISDDNQGTQTRIDVLFDFVTCRGEENDTDYSYREFQKLYDFCRNQERNRTNEVFVSSWSNDVHSMQDAWKQVRKTFDRLVAWYEDNLYYHYVGYLIAVGFSPLQIYNYLEDEKRKRKVFEPGYEWTIEDTEKSLRRKIMERFKQDNKFIKKDVIDEFEYKSEYVPRILLLFNVECCRKGQNLRFAFDKFKKECWDVEHVDSQNDATLQEYEDRLRWLKNVKFILGMEHTDRAKDLAQKCQDMIIEFTDRTKVNVDKYREFYQLINKYYSAEEGENDSEIDLTTMKKDYLSNLTLLDSATNREYKDAPFAYKRYCILKYDRKGDRFIPLCTRNLFLKYYTDSEKVASYLDSMRWNRTDREGYMNAIHEVVDPIFDSVVIEDKETKI
;
A
#
# COMPACT_ATOMS: atom_id res chain seq x y z
N MET A 1 20.52 -36.63 -21.64
CA MET A 1 20.12 -36.52 -20.25
C MET A 1 20.80 -37.63 -19.47
N LYS A 2 21.67 -37.34 -18.48
CA LYS A 2 22.29 -38.36 -17.63
C LYS A 2 21.54 -38.37 -16.30
N ILE A 3 20.99 -39.52 -15.93
CA ILE A 3 20.29 -39.72 -14.65
C ILE A 3 21.28 -40.38 -13.70
N ILE A 4 21.46 -39.79 -12.51
CA ILE A 4 22.27 -40.39 -11.44
C ILE A 4 21.27 -41.03 -10.47
N TRP A 5 21.36 -42.37 -10.37
CA TRP A 5 20.61 -43.14 -9.39
C TRP A 5 21.43 -43.28 -8.11
N TYR A 6 20.83 -42.96 -6.96
CA TYR A 6 21.42 -43.20 -5.64
C TYR A 6 20.45 -44.07 -4.84
N ALA A 7 20.81 -45.29 -4.54
CA ALA A 7 20.04 -46.21 -3.70
C ALA A 7 20.49 -46.06 -2.24
N ILE A 8 19.54 -45.83 -1.35
CA ILE A 8 19.75 -45.73 0.10
C ILE A 8 19.31 -47.08 0.68
N ASP A 9 20.11 -47.67 1.58
CA ASP A 9 19.82 -48.94 2.20
C ASP A 9 18.54 -48.90 3.03
N GLU A 10 17.63 -49.87 2.87
CA GLU A 10 16.29 -49.91 3.55
C GLU A 10 16.36 -49.88 5.06
N ASN A 11 17.53 -50.10 5.67
CA ASN A 11 17.78 -50.01 7.11
C ASN A 11 18.31 -48.67 7.59
N SER A 12 18.42 -47.65 6.72
CA SER A 12 18.87 -46.33 7.15
C SER A 12 17.73 -45.55 7.84
N ASN A 13 18.01 -44.99 9.02
CA ASN A 13 17.06 -44.11 9.69
C ASN A 13 16.64 -42.94 8.78
N ASP A 14 15.36 -42.59 8.77
CA ASP A 14 14.80 -41.50 7.94
C ASP A 14 15.56 -40.16 8.08
N ILE A 15 16.18 -39.89 9.25
CA ILE A 15 17.06 -38.75 9.49
C ILE A 15 18.29 -38.80 8.61
N ILE A 16 18.83 -40.01 8.33
CA ILE A 16 19.97 -40.21 7.43
C ILE A 16 19.55 -39.91 5.99
N SER A 17 18.35 -40.34 5.60
CA SER A 17 17.80 -40.11 4.26
C SER A 17 17.61 -38.64 3.96
N ILE A 18 17.08 -37.86 4.92
CA ILE A 18 16.94 -36.39 4.81
C ILE A 18 18.31 -35.69 4.74
N ASN A 19 19.26 -36.13 5.59
CA ASN A 19 20.62 -35.57 5.56
C ASN A 19 21.37 -35.88 4.26
N ILE A 20 21.18 -37.08 3.68
CA ILE A 20 21.76 -37.43 2.38
C ILE A 20 21.11 -36.63 1.27
N PHE A 21 19.76 -36.47 1.29
CA PHE A 21 19.03 -35.65 0.34
C PHE A 21 19.51 -34.18 0.39
N ASN A 22 19.67 -33.63 1.58
CA ASN A 22 20.18 -32.27 1.79
C ASN A 22 21.64 -32.13 1.33
N ARG A 23 22.50 -33.17 1.54
CA ARG A 23 23.89 -33.20 1.06
C ARG A 23 23.99 -33.29 -0.46
N LEU A 24 23.15 -34.11 -1.09
CA LEU A 24 23.11 -34.25 -2.56
C LEU A 24 22.61 -32.97 -3.25
N ASN A 25 21.77 -32.19 -2.55
CA ASN A 25 21.28 -30.89 -3.01
C ASN A 25 22.18 -29.73 -2.62
N LYS A 26 23.21 -29.92 -1.79
CA LYS A 26 24.17 -28.93 -1.34
C LYS A 26 25.12 -28.45 -2.46
N GLY A 27 24.61 -27.80 -3.44
CA GLY A 27 25.29 -27.31 -4.65
C GLY A 27 24.29 -27.07 -5.78
N LYS A 28 23.01 -27.40 -5.53
CA LYS A 28 21.84 -26.96 -6.31
C LYS A 28 21.07 -25.92 -5.52
N ILE A 29 20.00 -25.39 -6.07
CA ILE A 29 19.07 -24.51 -5.38
C ILE A 29 18.58 -25.25 -4.12
N SER A 30 18.84 -24.68 -2.93
CA SER A 30 18.38 -25.27 -1.65
C SER A 30 16.85 -25.32 -1.65
N LEU A 31 16.27 -26.36 -1.04
CA LEU A 31 14.83 -26.40 -0.81
C LEU A 31 14.40 -25.22 0.06
N THR A 32 13.28 -24.66 -0.30
CA THR A 32 12.67 -23.56 0.46
C THR A 32 12.04 -24.08 1.76
N SER A 33 11.81 -23.17 2.72
CA SER A 33 11.16 -23.52 3.99
C SER A 33 9.80 -24.21 3.76
N SER A 34 8.98 -23.69 2.85
CA SER A 34 7.70 -24.29 2.48
C SER A 34 7.80 -25.69 1.86
N GLU A 35 8.79 -25.93 1.01
CA GLU A 35 9.03 -27.28 0.43
C GLU A 35 9.41 -28.30 1.52
N LEU A 36 10.21 -27.88 2.48
CA LEU A 36 10.57 -28.71 3.63
C LEU A 36 9.36 -28.98 4.53
N ILE A 37 8.53 -27.99 4.81
CA ILE A 37 7.27 -28.15 5.56
C ILE A 37 6.33 -29.10 4.84
N LYS A 38 6.19 -28.96 3.52
CA LYS A 38 5.39 -29.89 2.68
C LYS A 38 5.86 -31.34 2.85
N ALA A 39 7.18 -31.54 2.84
CA ALA A 39 7.76 -32.87 3.03
C ALA A 39 7.41 -33.47 4.41
N LEU A 40 7.42 -32.67 5.48
CA LEU A 40 7.02 -33.13 6.83
C LEU A 40 5.57 -33.62 6.87
N PHE A 41 4.64 -32.90 6.24
CA PHE A 41 3.23 -33.31 6.14
C PHE A 41 3.04 -34.60 5.35
N ILE A 42 3.78 -34.78 4.24
CA ILE A 42 3.72 -36.00 3.44
C ILE A 42 4.30 -37.16 4.22
N MET A 43 5.41 -37.01 4.92
CA MET A 43 6.04 -38.04 5.73
C MET A 43 5.15 -38.47 6.92
N ASP A 44 4.48 -37.52 7.59
CA ASP A 44 3.52 -37.84 8.65
C ASP A 44 2.34 -38.65 8.10
N TYR A 45 1.88 -38.31 6.88
CA TYR A 45 0.83 -39.03 6.19
C TYR A 45 1.18 -40.51 5.98
N ASP A 46 2.39 -40.80 5.50
CA ASP A 46 2.81 -42.17 5.18
C ASP A 46 2.97 -43.07 6.43
N LEU A 47 3.17 -42.46 7.59
CA LEU A 47 3.37 -43.17 8.87
C LEU A 47 2.06 -43.49 9.62
N ARG A 48 0.93 -42.91 9.25
CA ARG A 48 -0.36 -43.10 9.97
C ARG A 48 -1.10 -44.36 9.55
N ALA A 49 -1.89 -44.90 10.49
CA ALA A 49 -2.79 -46.01 10.21
C ALA A 49 -3.91 -45.57 9.23
N GLU A 50 -4.40 -46.50 8.37
CA GLU A 50 -5.31 -46.19 7.25
C GLU A 50 -6.64 -45.49 7.64
N GLY A 51 -7.07 -45.57 8.91
CA GLY A 51 -8.33 -44.95 9.37
C GLY A 51 -8.24 -43.46 9.69
N ASP A 52 -7.03 -42.90 9.91
CA ASP A 52 -6.81 -41.52 10.38
C ASP A 52 -6.19 -40.59 9.32
N LYS A 53 -6.07 -41.07 8.10
CA LYS A 53 -5.41 -40.33 7.02
C LYS A 53 -6.33 -39.27 6.40
N LEU A 54 -5.93 -38.01 6.42
CA LEU A 54 -6.35 -37.11 5.35
C LEU A 54 -5.87 -37.73 4.03
N PRO A 55 -6.71 -37.85 3.00
CA PRO A 55 -6.25 -38.38 1.73
C PRO A 55 -5.08 -37.52 1.22
N ALA A 56 -3.94 -38.13 0.86
CA ALA A 56 -2.76 -37.39 0.35
C ALA A 56 -3.16 -36.48 -0.84
N GLU A 57 -4.11 -36.94 -1.61
CA GLU A 57 -4.69 -36.18 -2.71
C GLU A 57 -5.36 -34.88 -2.23
N GLN A 58 -6.08 -34.93 -1.12
CA GLN A 58 -6.71 -33.73 -0.55
C GLN A 58 -5.68 -32.74 -0.05
N LEU A 59 -4.64 -33.18 0.67
CA LEU A 59 -3.53 -32.34 1.09
C LEU A 59 -2.86 -31.65 -0.11
N ALA A 60 -2.58 -32.44 -1.16
CA ALA A 60 -1.96 -31.92 -2.37
C ALA A 60 -2.85 -30.89 -3.10
N MET A 61 -4.16 -31.13 -3.15
CA MET A 61 -5.12 -30.22 -3.76
C MET A 61 -5.21 -28.90 -2.99
N GLU A 62 -5.35 -28.97 -1.66
CA GLU A 62 -5.41 -27.80 -0.79
C GLU A 62 -4.11 -27.00 -0.84
N TRP A 63 -2.95 -27.66 -0.86
CA TRP A 63 -1.66 -27.00 -1.03
C TRP A 63 -1.58 -26.23 -2.35
N ASN A 64 -1.93 -26.88 -3.46
CA ASN A 64 -1.90 -26.25 -4.77
C ASN A 64 -2.89 -25.08 -4.87
N GLU A 65 -4.04 -25.15 -4.20
CA GLU A 65 -4.98 -24.04 -4.09
C GLU A 65 -4.33 -22.84 -3.41
N MET A 66 -3.67 -23.05 -2.26
CA MET A 66 -2.97 -22.04 -1.52
C MET A 66 -1.84 -21.41 -2.35
N GLU A 67 -0.95 -22.21 -2.92
CA GLU A 67 0.13 -21.71 -3.78
C GLU A 67 -0.40 -20.86 -4.93
N ARG A 68 -1.43 -21.31 -5.62
CA ARG A 68 -2.03 -20.58 -6.73
C ARG A 68 -2.62 -19.24 -6.27
N LYS A 69 -3.27 -19.20 -5.08
CA LYS A 69 -3.83 -17.95 -4.54
C LYS A 69 -2.72 -16.95 -4.19
N PHE A 70 -1.61 -17.41 -3.61
CA PHE A 70 -0.45 -16.55 -3.33
C PHE A 70 0.28 -16.09 -4.60
N GLN A 71 0.17 -16.81 -5.73
CA GLN A 71 0.70 -16.36 -7.02
C GLN A 71 -0.15 -15.25 -7.67
N ASP A 72 -1.40 -15.06 -7.25
CA ASP A 72 -2.20 -13.91 -7.67
C ASP A 72 -1.61 -12.62 -7.08
N ASP A 73 -1.09 -11.75 -7.95
CA ASP A 73 -0.47 -10.50 -7.53
C ASP A 73 -1.40 -9.59 -6.74
N LYS A 74 -2.70 -9.57 -7.05
CA LYS A 74 -3.67 -8.74 -6.31
C LYS A 74 -3.82 -9.22 -4.87
N PHE A 75 -3.85 -10.53 -4.67
CA PHE A 75 -3.86 -11.12 -3.33
C PHE A 75 -2.52 -10.94 -2.62
N TRP A 76 -1.41 -11.18 -3.32
CA TRP A 76 -0.07 -11.03 -2.76
C TRP A 76 0.20 -9.63 -2.23
N TYR A 77 0.01 -8.62 -3.07
CA TYR A 77 0.25 -7.24 -2.67
C TYR A 77 -0.77 -6.68 -1.67
N PHE A 78 -1.89 -7.36 -1.47
CA PHE A 78 -2.80 -7.07 -0.37
C PHE A 78 -2.20 -7.46 0.98
N ILE A 79 -1.50 -8.60 1.08
CA ILE A 79 -1.02 -9.17 2.36
C ILE A 79 0.48 -8.96 2.61
N SER A 80 1.26 -8.53 1.65
CA SER A 80 2.72 -8.40 1.74
C SER A 80 3.23 -7.13 1.10
N ASP A 81 4.36 -6.60 1.61
CA ASP A 81 5.05 -5.43 1.04
C ASP A 81 6.12 -5.80 -0.01
N ASP A 82 6.29 -7.08 -0.34
CA ASP A 82 7.23 -7.65 -1.33
C ASP A 82 8.72 -7.26 -1.16
N ASN A 83 9.05 -6.41 -0.21
CA ASN A 83 10.43 -5.96 0.05
C ASN A 83 11.24 -6.95 0.88
N GLN A 84 10.62 -8.00 1.38
CA GLN A 84 11.27 -9.06 2.14
C GLN A 84 11.47 -10.24 1.21
N GLY A 85 12.71 -10.50 0.78
CA GLY A 85 13.10 -11.60 -0.10
C GLY A 85 12.69 -13.00 0.40
N THR A 86 11.38 -13.23 0.46
CA THR A 86 10.78 -14.54 0.72
C THR A 86 11.09 -15.43 -0.50
N GLN A 87 11.67 -16.57 -0.26
CA GLN A 87 12.02 -17.52 -1.32
C GLN A 87 10.77 -18.01 -2.07
N THR A 88 9.63 -18.14 -1.35
CA THR A 88 8.32 -18.44 -1.92
C THR A 88 7.23 -17.62 -1.23
N ARG A 89 6.22 -17.20 -1.98
CA ARG A 89 5.12 -16.39 -1.45
C ARG A 89 4.30 -17.11 -0.36
N ILE A 90 4.19 -18.42 -0.42
CA ILE A 90 3.45 -19.22 0.56
C ILE A 90 4.14 -19.25 1.95
N ASP A 91 5.45 -18.95 2.03
CA ASP A 91 6.17 -18.90 3.31
C ASP A 91 5.51 -17.93 4.30
N VAL A 92 4.92 -16.82 3.82
CA VAL A 92 4.17 -15.86 4.64
C VAL A 92 3.03 -16.53 5.41
N LEU A 93 2.37 -17.54 4.85
CA LEU A 93 1.31 -18.29 5.54
C LEU A 93 1.87 -19.08 6.73
N PHE A 94 3.02 -19.74 6.54
CA PHE A 94 3.66 -20.50 7.61
C PHE A 94 4.25 -19.60 8.68
N ASP A 95 4.83 -18.47 8.30
CA ASP A 95 5.31 -17.44 9.22
C ASP A 95 4.17 -16.88 10.08
N PHE A 96 2.99 -16.69 9.48
CA PHE A 96 1.79 -16.28 10.21
C PHE A 96 1.35 -17.37 11.19
N VAL A 97 1.28 -18.63 10.78
CA VAL A 97 0.85 -19.77 11.62
C VAL A 97 1.78 -19.97 12.80
N THR A 98 3.10 -19.90 12.59
CA THR A 98 4.11 -20.10 13.64
C THR A 98 4.37 -18.87 14.48
N CYS A 99 3.63 -17.78 14.27
CA CYS A 99 3.80 -16.51 14.96
C CYS A 99 5.23 -15.96 14.88
N ARG A 100 5.89 -16.14 13.70
CA ARG A 100 7.24 -15.63 13.48
C ARG A 100 7.31 -14.13 13.74
N GLY A 101 8.21 -13.73 14.62
CA GLY A 101 8.51 -12.33 14.92
C GLY A 101 9.37 -11.67 13.83
N GLU A 102 9.99 -10.54 14.16
CA GLU A 102 10.88 -9.79 13.26
C GLU A 102 12.27 -10.44 13.08
N GLU A 103 12.42 -11.69 13.45
CA GLU A 103 13.68 -12.41 13.33
C GLU A 103 14.07 -12.64 11.85
N ASN A 104 15.33 -12.40 11.51
CA ASN A 104 15.92 -12.61 10.19
C ASN A 104 16.15 -14.09 9.83
N ASP A 105 15.46 -15.00 10.51
CA ASP A 105 15.63 -16.44 10.36
C ASP A 105 14.63 -17.01 9.35
N THR A 106 15.07 -17.25 8.14
CA THR A 106 14.23 -17.76 7.04
C THR A 106 13.72 -19.19 7.28
N ASP A 107 14.37 -19.95 8.16
CA ASP A 107 14.03 -21.35 8.44
C ASP A 107 13.24 -21.51 9.75
N TYR A 108 12.84 -20.40 10.39
CA TYR A 108 12.12 -20.43 11.67
C TYR A 108 10.86 -21.31 11.59
N SER A 109 9.98 -21.03 10.63
CA SER A 109 8.72 -21.75 10.47
C SER A 109 8.95 -23.25 10.21
N TYR A 110 9.91 -23.59 9.36
CA TYR A 110 10.28 -24.99 9.14
C TYR A 110 10.71 -25.68 10.45
N ARG A 111 11.58 -25.05 11.27
CA ARG A 111 12.03 -25.64 12.53
C ARG A 111 10.89 -25.85 13.53
N GLU A 112 9.93 -24.95 13.58
CA GLU A 112 8.75 -25.12 14.46
C GLU A 112 7.88 -26.30 14.01
N PHE A 113 7.63 -26.47 12.71
CA PHE A 113 6.94 -27.64 12.16
C PHE A 113 7.75 -28.94 12.37
N GLN A 114 9.07 -28.89 12.23
CA GLN A 114 9.95 -30.03 12.47
C GLN A 114 9.89 -30.48 13.93
N LYS A 115 9.93 -29.56 14.89
CA LYS A 115 9.77 -29.88 16.33
C LYS A 115 8.46 -30.60 16.60
N LEU A 116 7.35 -30.12 16.01
CA LEU A 116 6.05 -30.79 16.14
C LEU A 116 6.08 -32.19 15.54
N TYR A 117 6.63 -32.37 14.33
CA TYR A 117 6.76 -33.65 13.66
C TYR A 117 7.56 -34.66 14.51
N ASP A 118 8.72 -34.23 15.01
CA ASP A 118 9.58 -35.07 15.86
C ASP A 118 8.88 -35.45 17.17
N PHE A 119 8.12 -34.51 17.75
CA PHE A 119 7.32 -34.78 18.95
C PHE A 119 6.24 -35.84 18.69
N CYS A 120 5.43 -35.69 17.63
CA CYS A 120 4.39 -36.65 17.24
C CYS A 120 4.98 -38.05 17.04
N ARG A 121 6.13 -38.12 16.33
CA ARG A 121 6.82 -39.39 16.07
C ARG A 121 7.38 -40.04 17.33
N ASN A 122 7.86 -39.28 18.30
CA ASN A 122 8.34 -39.80 19.59
C ASN A 122 7.20 -40.28 20.45
N GLN A 123 6.04 -39.61 20.46
CA GLN A 123 4.84 -40.09 21.18
C GLN A 123 4.37 -41.46 20.66
N GLU A 124 4.32 -41.66 19.34
CA GLU A 124 3.93 -42.93 18.75
C GLU A 124 4.89 -44.06 19.11
N ARG A 125 6.20 -43.77 19.16
CA ARG A 125 7.24 -44.78 19.55
C ARG A 125 7.23 -45.11 21.03
N ASN A 126 7.10 -44.12 21.89
CA ASN A 126 7.31 -44.27 23.32
C ASN A 126 5.99 -44.39 24.12
N ARG A 127 4.81 -44.21 23.47
CA ARG A 127 3.47 -44.20 24.08
C ARG A 127 3.40 -43.24 25.28
N THR A 128 4.03 -42.07 25.17
CA THR A 128 4.01 -41.03 26.21
C THR A 128 2.77 -40.15 26.06
N ASN A 129 2.20 -39.66 27.18
CA ASN A 129 1.11 -38.67 27.16
C ASN A 129 1.64 -37.25 27.36
N GLU A 130 2.81 -36.93 26.84
CA GLU A 130 3.39 -35.60 26.91
C GLU A 130 2.56 -34.62 26.04
N VAL A 131 2.49 -33.37 26.46
CA VAL A 131 1.82 -32.29 25.70
C VAL A 131 2.86 -31.50 24.97
N PHE A 132 2.65 -31.29 23.66
CA PHE A 132 3.49 -30.40 22.90
C PHE A 132 3.25 -28.95 23.32
N VAL A 133 4.31 -28.28 23.76
CA VAL A 133 4.28 -26.88 24.10
C VAL A 133 4.93 -26.11 22.94
N SER A 134 4.12 -25.40 22.17
CA SER A 134 4.59 -24.55 21.08
C SER A 134 4.31 -23.09 21.37
N SER A 135 5.09 -22.21 20.77
CA SER A 135 4.88 -20.76 20.81
C SER A 135 3.65 -20.29 20.01
N TRP A 136 3.10 -21.15 19.15
CA TRP A 136 2.13 -20.77 18.14
C TRP A 136 0.72 -21.37 18.31
N SER A 137 0.53 -22.40 19.11
CA SER A 137 -0.83 -22.84 19.48
C SER A 137 -0.83 -23.81 20.65
N ASN A 138 -1.71 -23.57 21.62
CA ASN A 138 -1.98 -24.54 22.70
C ASN A 138 -2.88 -25.70 22.25
N ASP A 139 -3.51 -25.59 21.06
CA ASP A 139 -4.49 -26.54 20.54
C ASP A 139 -3.92 -27.45 19.44
N VAL A 140 -2.63 -27.34 19.15
CA VAL A 140 -1.96 -28.16 18.13
C VAL A 140 -1.20 -29.29 18.80
N HIS A 141 -1.74 -30.50 18.67
CA HIS A 141 -1.17 -31.71 19.26
C HIS A 141 -0.73 -32.75 18.23
N SER A 142 -1.00 -32.50 16.96
CA SER A 142 -0.67 -33.39 15.86
C SER A 142 -0.37 -32.59 14.58
N MET A 143 0.31 -33.23 13.62
CA MET A 143 0.49 -32.63 12.29
C MET A 143 -0.84 -32.37 11.59
N GLN A 144 -1.87 -33.16 11.85
CA GLN A 144 -3.21 -32.91 11.32
C GLN A 144 -3.85 -31.65 11.92
N ASP A 145 -3.67 -31.38 13.21
CA ASP A 145 -4.16 -30.13 13.83
C ASP A 145 -3.38 -28.93 13.31
N ALA A 146 -2.08 -29.10 13.09
CA ALA A 146 -1.25 -28.07 12.44
C ALA A 146 -1.76 -27.76 11.03
N TRP A 147 -2.11 -28.78 10.23
CA TRP A 147 -2.69 -28.57 8.90
C TRP A 147 -4.04 -27.84 8.96
N LYS A 148 -4.93 -28.22 9.89
CA LYS A 148 -6.18 -27.49 10.12
C LYS A 148 -5.94 -26.01 10.47
N GLN A 149 -4.90 -25.73 11.28
CA GLN A 149 -4.53 -24.36 11.62
C GLN A 149 -4.00 -23.59 10.39
N VAL A 150 -3.16 -24.22 9.56
CA VAL A 150 -2.70 -23.65 8.29
C VAL A 150 -3.90 -23.32 7.39
N ARG A 151 -4.82 -24.26 7.20
CA ARG A 151 -6.03 -24.06 6.40
C ARG A 151 -6.90 -22.92 6.94
N LYS A 152 -7.19 -22.93 8.24
CA LYS A 152 -7.97 -21.88 8.91
C LYS A 152 -7.33 -20.49 8.74
N THR A 153 -6.01 -20.41 8.79
CA THR A 153 -5.29 -19.15 8.59
C THR A 153 -5.39 -18.68 7.14
N PHE A 154 -5.22 -19.58 6.18
CA PHE A 154 -5.42 -19.28 4.77
C PHE A 154 -6.83 -18.78 4.48
N ASP A 155 -7.87 -19.50 4.93
CA ASP A 155 -9.26 -19.14 4.74
C ASP A 155 -9.57 -17.75 5.33
N ARG A 156 -8.94 -17.40 6.45
CA ARG A 156 -9.05 -16.05 7.04
C ARG A 156 -8.43 -14.98 6.16
N LEU A 157 -7.23 -15.21 5.62
CA LEU A 157 -6.59 -14.25 4.72
C LEU A 157 -7.41 -14.05 3.45
N VAL A 158 -8.02 -15.12 2.93
CA VAL A 158 -8.94 -15.06 1.79
C VAL A 158 -10.20 -14.28 2.17
N ALA A 159 -10.81 -14.55 3.33
CA ALA A 159 -11.98 -13.81 3.81
C ALA A 159 -11.67 -12.30 3.97
N TRP A 160 -10.51 -11.94 4.50
CA TRP A 160 -10.09 -10.53 4.56
C TRP A 160 -9.93 -9.90 3.16
N TYR A 161 -9.42 -10.68 2.21
CA TYR A 161 -9.29 -10.22 0.84
C TYR A 161 -10.65 -10.01 0.16
N GLU A 162 -11.63 -10.85 0.43
CA GLU A 162 -12.94 -10.81 -0.24
C GLU A 162 -13.93 -9.81 0.35
N ASP A 163 -13.88 -9.59 1.66
CA ASP A 163 -14.73 -8.64 2.36
C ASP A 163 -14.27 -7.20 2.13
N ASN A 164 -15.21 -6.30 1.83
CA ASN A 164 -14.91 -4.90 1.48
C ASN A 164 -14.25 -4.12 2.63
N LEU A 165 -14.73 -4.31 3.87
CA LEU A 165 -14.19 -3.60 5.04
C LEU A 165 -12.78 -4.06 5.35
N TYR A 166 -12.60 -5.39 5.49
CA TYR A 166 -11.30 -5.96 5.76
C TYR A 166 -10.30 -5.66 4.65
N TYR A 167 -10.70 -5.80 3.38
CA TYR A 167 -9.82 -5.51 2.26
C TYR A 167 -9.21 -4.11 2.34
N HIS A 168 -10.05 -3.11 2.55
CA HIS A 168 -9.57 -1.73 2.55
C HIS A 168 -8.78 -1.38 3.81
N TYR A 169 -9.25 -1.74 4.99
CA TYR A 169 -8.58 -1.36 6.23
C TYR A 169 -7.36 -2.23 6.55
N VAL A 170 -7.44 -3.55 6.35
CA VAL A 170 -6.28 -4.42 6.53
C VAL A 170 -5.21 -4.09 5.47
N GLY A 171 -5.61 -3.93 4.20
CA GLY A 171 -4.69 -3.54 3.14
C GLY A 171 -4.00 -2.20 3.40
N TYR A 172 -4.74 -1.20 3.90
CA TYR A 172 -4.15 0.06 4.36
C TYR A 172 -3.14 -0.16 5.49
N LEU A 173 -3.52 -0.89 6.54
CA LEU A 173 -2.64 -1.16 7.68
C LEU A 173 -1.34 -1.85 7.26
N ILE A 174 -1.42 -2.81 6.34
CA ILE A 174 -0.24 -3.47 5.78
C ILE A 174 0.59 -2.48 4.96
N ALA A 175 -0.04 -1.64 4.14
CA ALA A 175 0.65 -0.63 3.35
C ALA A 175 1.38 0.44 4.20
N VAL A 176 0.94 0.66 5.44
CA VAL A 176 1.62 1.55 6.39
C VAL A 176 2.50 0.81 7.40
N GLY A 177 2.82 -0.47 7.15
CA GLY A 177 3.87 -1.23 7.82
C GLY A 177 3.41 -2.06 9.03
N PHE A 178 2.15 -2.48 9.11
CA PHE A 178 1.74 -3.54 10.03
C PHE A 178 1.79 -4.91 9.32
N SER A 179 2.21 -5.96 10.02
CA SER A 179 2.10 -7.30 9.49
C SER A 179 0.67 -7.86 9.63
N PRO A 180 0.25 -8.81 8.77
CA PRO A 180 -1.04 -9.50 8.94
C PRO A 180 -1.22 -10.13 10.33
N LEU A 181 -0.14 -10.68 10.90
CA LEU A 181 -0.14 -11.26 12.23
C LEU A 181 -0.39 -10.21 13.33
N GLN A 182 0.23 -9.04 13.25
CA GLN A 182 0.00 -7.94 14.20
C GLN A 182 -1.45 -7.48 14.18
N ILE A 183 -2.06 -7.37 12.98
CA ILE A 183 -3.46 -6.98 12.83
C ILE A 183 -4.38 -8.07 13.41
N TYR A 184 -4.10 -9.33 13.12
CA TYR A 184 -4.86 -10.46 13.66
C TYR A 184 -4.83 -10.49 15.18
N ASN A 185 -3.65 -10.45 15.77
CA ASN A 185 -3.48 -10.49 17.22
C ASN A 185 -4.21 -9.32 17.89
N TYR A 186 -4.10 -8.12 17.31
CA TYR A 186 -4.83 -6.96 17.80
C TYR A 186 -6.36 -7.18 17.80
N LEU A 187 -6.94 -7.68 16.72
CA LEU A 187 -8.38 -7.94 16.64
C LEU A 187 -8.84 -9.04 17.64
N GLU A 188 -8.05 -10.11 17.80
CA GLU A 188 -8.37 -11.15 18.75
C GLU A 188 -8.25 -10.67 20.21
N ASP A 189 -7.29 -9.78 20.51
CA ASP A 189 -7.16 -9.16 21.82
C ASP A 189 -8.34 -8.24 22.14
N GLU A 190 -8.79 -7.43 21.17
CA GLU A 190 -9.98 -6.58 21.36
C GLU A 190 -11.25 -7.42 21.58
N LYS A 191 -11.45 -8.49 20.82
CA LYS A 191 -12.54 -9.45 21.05
C LYS A 191 -12.49 -10.09 22.44
N ARG A 192 -11.29 -10.48 22.90
CA ARG A 192 -11.07 -11.09 24.20
C ARG A 192 -11.37 -10.12 25.32
N LYS A 193 -10.87 -8.88 25.24
CA LYS A 193 -11.17 -7.82 26.19
C LYS A 193 -12.68 -7.59 26.28
N ARG A 194 -13.38 -7.46 25.16
CA ARG A 194 -14.83 -7.24 25.17
C ARG A 194 -15.60 -8.37 25.85
N LYS A 195 -15.25 -9.62 25.59
CA LYS A 195 -15.86 -10.80 26.23
C LYS A 195 -15.61 -10.84 27.75
N VAL A 196 -14.47 -10.32 28.20
CA VAL A 196 -14.17 -10.24 29.66
C VAL A 196 -15.05 -9.18 30.31
N PHE A 197 -15.25 -8.02 29.67
CA PHE A 197 -16.11 -6.97 30.22
C PHE A 197 -17.60 -7.29 30.12
N GLU A 198 -18.04 -7.98 29.06
CA GLU A 198 -19.44 -8.35 28.81
C GLU A 198 -19.51 -9.86 28.48
N PRO A 199 -19.62 -10.74 29.45
CA PRO A 199 -19.78 -12.18 29.19
C PRO A 199 -21.04 -12.44 28.37
N GLY A 200 -20.87 -13.13 27.20
CA GLY A 200 -21.95 -13.42 26.28
C GLY A 200 -22.11 -12.38 25.14
N TYR A 201 -21.29 -11.32 25.12
CA TYR A 201 -21.29 -10.36 24.02
C TYR A 201 -20.89 -11.04 22.69
N GLU A 202 -21.67 -10.80 21.64
CA GLU A 202 -21.37 -11.23 20.30
C GLU A 202 -20.67 -10.12 19.52
N TRP A 203 -19.43 -10.38 19.09
CA TRP A 203 -18.63 -9.44 18.34
C TRP A 203 -19.21 -9.16 16.96
N THR A 204 -19.45 -7.91 16.67
CA THR A 204 -20.10 -7.46 15.43
C THR A 204 -19.10 -6.94 14.39
N ILE A 205 -19.60 -6.73 13.16
CA ILE A 205 -18.83 -6.06 12.10
C ILE A 205 -18.54 -4.59 12.46
N GLU A 206 -19.43 -3.92 13.17
CA GLU A 206 -19.24 -2.56 13.65
C GLU A 206 -18.10 -2.49 14.69
N ASP A 207 -18.00 -3.45 15.60
CA ASP A 207 -16.87 -3.54 16.54
C ASP A 207 -15.55 -3.74 15.80
N THR A 208 -15.57 -4.56 14.76
CA THR A 208 -14.41 -4.76 13.88
C THR A 208 -14.01 -3.46 13.20
N GLU A 209 -14.96 -2.74 12.62
CA GLU A 209 -14.70 -1.46 11.96
C GLU A 209 -14.11 -0.44 12.94
N LYS A 210 -14.69 -0.29 14.13
CA LYS A 210 -14.18 0.59 15.18
C LYS A 210 -12.76 0.22 15.59
N SER A 211 -12.49 -1.06 15.79
CA SER A 211 -11.17 -1.55 16.17
C SER A 211 -10.12 -1.30 15.07
N LEU A 212 -10.47 -1.56 13.81
CA LEU A 212 -9.56 -1.29 12.69
C LEU A 212 -9.27 0.20 12.51
N ARG A 213 -10.27 1.08 12.64
CA ARG A 213 -10.08 2.53 12.63
C ARG A 213 -9.13 2.98 13.74
N ARG A 214 -9.30 2.45 14.95
CA ARG A 214 -8.39 2.72 16.06
C ARG A 214 -6.96 2.24 15.76
N LYS A 215 -6.82 1.07 15.16
CA LYS A 215 -5.51 0.55 14.73
C LYS A 215 -4.86 1.45 13.69
N ILE A 216 -5.62 2.00 12.74
CA ILE A 216 -5.16 3.00 11.77
C ILE A 216 -4.60 4.23 12.49
N MET A 217 -5.28 4.72 13.53
CA MET A 217 -4.85 5.89 14.29
C MET A 217 -3.52 5.71 15.03
N GLU A 218 -3.06 4.47 15.26
CA GLU A 218 -1.72 4.25 15.81
C GLU A 218 -0.59 4.80 14.93
N ARG A 219 -0.84 4.99 13.62
CA ARG A 219 0.10 5.64 12.69
C ARG A 219 0.03 7.15 12.67
N PHE A 220 -0.91 7.73 13.43
CA PHE A 220 -1.13 9.17 13.58
C PHE A 220 -0.92 9.57 15.04
N LYS A 221 0.27 9.28 15.57
CA LYS A 221 0.68 9.67 16.92
C LYS A 221 1.95 10.54 16.87
N GLN A 222 1.95 11.58 17.69
CA GLN A 222 3.11 12.39 17.99
C GLN A 222 3.28 12.43 19.51
N ASP A 223 4.48 12.17 20.02
CA ASP A 223 4.78 12.11 21.46
C ASP A 223 3.80 11.19 22.24
N ASN A 224 3.48 10.03 21.68
CA ASN A 224 2.51 9.05 22.20
C ASN A 224 1.07 9.55 22.32
N LYS A 225 0.73 10.70 21.74
CA LYS A 225 -0.64 11.22 21.69
C LYS A 225 -1.18 11.14 20.27
N PHE A 226 -2.46 10.86 20.14
CA PHE A 226 -3.13 10.89 18.84
C PHE A 226 -3.16 12.33 18.30
N ILE A 227 -2.85 12.45 17.01
CA ILE A 227 -2.97 13.71 16.28
C ILE A 227 -4.46 14.04 16.13
N LYS A 228 -4.82 15.30 16.33
CA LYS A 228 -6.17 15.78 16.14
C LYS A 228 -6.42 16.14 14.68
N LYS A 229 -7.67 16.02 14.25
CA LYS A 229 -8.07 16.31 12.86
C LYS A 229 -7.85 17.78 12.44
N ASP A 230 -7.97 18.72 13.37
CA ASP A 230 -7.81 20.15 13.14
C ASP A 230 -6.39 20.57 12.71
N VAL A 231 -5.38 19.73 12.90
CA VAL A 231 -4.01 20.01 12.43
C VAL A 231 -3.68 19.38 11.07
N ILE A 232 -4.62 18.66 10.45
CA ILE A 232 -4.40 18.01 9.13
C ILE A 232 -4.07 19.05 8.06
N ASP A 233 -4.71 20.22 8.10
CA ASP A 233 -4.52 21.34 7.17
C ASP A 233 -3.10 21.90 7.21
N GLU A 234 -2.38 21.70 8.31
CA GLU A 234 -1.04 22.22 8.55
C GLU A 234 0.06 21.25 8.09
N PHE A 235 -0.31 20.06 7.62
CA PHE A 235 0.70 19.09 7.17
C PHE A 235 1.34 19.51 5.86
N GLU A 236 2.65 19.58 5.89
CA GLU A 236 3.50 19.95 4.76
C GLU A 236 4.09 18.72 4.05
N TYR A 237 4.52 18.88 2.81
CA TYR A 237 5.08 17.87 1.91
C TYR A 237 6.08 16.91 2.58
N LYS A 238 6.92 17.40 3.48
CA LYS A 238 7.95 16.59 4.18
C LYS A 238 7.43 15.82 5.39
N SER A 239 6.16 16.06 5.78
CA SER A 239 5.56 15.36 6.91
C SER A 239 5.35 13.88 6.59
N GLU A 240 5.75 12.99 7.50
CA GLU A 240 5.50 11.55 7.39
C GLU A 240 4.00 11.19 7.38
N TYR A 241 3.13 12.11 7.80
CA TYR A 241 1.68 11.91 7.83
C TYR A 241 1.02 12.14 6.48
N VAL A 242 1.60 12.99 5.62
CA VAL A 242 1.04 13.32 4.30
C VAL A 242 0.81 12.07 3.43
N PRO A 243 1.80 11.21 3.17
CA PRO A 243 1.58 10.01 2.35
C PRO A 243 0.55 9.07 2.98
N ARG A 244 0.50 8.98 4.33
CA ARG A 244 -0.46 8.14 5.06
C ARG A 244 -1.89 8.67 4.92
N ILE A 245 -2.10 10.00 5.00
CA ILE A 245 -3.43 10.62 4.82
C ILE A 245 -3.90 10.50 3.39
N LEU A 246 -3.05 10.80 2.41
CA LEU A 246 -3.40 10.69 1.00
C LEU A 246 -3.74 9.24 0.61
N LEU A 247 -3.00 8.27 1.15
CA LEU A 247 -3.34 6.86 0.98
C LEU A 247 -4.69 6.51 1.62
N LEU A 248 -4.91 6.95 2.87
CA LEU A 248 -6.16 6.71 3.59
C LEU A 248 -7.36 7.31 2.86
N PHE A 249 -7.22 8.53 2.36
CA PHE A 249 -8.23 9.20 1.56
C PHE A 249 -8.59 8.37 0.30
N ASN A 250 -7.60 7.90 -0.45
CA ASN A 250 -7.83 7.06 -1.63
C ASN A 250 -8.49 5.71 -1.28
N VAL A 251 -8.04 5.06 -0.19
CA VAL A 251 -8.59 3.78 0.27
C VAL A 251 -10.04 3.94 0.72
N GLU A 252 -10.36 4.97 1.49
CA GLU A 252 -11.73 5.25 1.95
C GLU A 252 -12.67 5.64 0.81
N CYS A 253 -12.21 6.43 -0.15
CA CYS A 253 -13.01 6.74 -1.35
C CYS A 253 -13.34 5.48 -2.14
N CYS A 254 -12.41 4.54 -2.26
CA CYS A 254 -12.68 3.25 -2.90
C CYS A 254 -13.65 2.40 -2.06
N ARG A 255 -13.46 2.33 -0.73
CA ARG A 255 -14.31 1.55 0.19
C ARG A 255 -15.77 2.00 0.16
N LYS A 256 -16.00 3.32 0.16
CA LYS A 256 -17.34 3.92 0.10
C LYS A 256 -17.96 3.87 -1.31
N GLY A 257 -17.16 3.71 -2.34
CA GLY A 257 -17.62 3.64 -3.72
C GLY A 257 -18.25 2.28 -4.06
N GLN A 258 -19.29 2.29 -4.89
CA GLN A 258 -19.95 1.04 -5.32
C GLN A 258 -19.00 0.23 -6.21
N ASN A 259 -18.74 -1.03 -5.83
CA ASN A 259 -17.91 -1.97 -6.58
C ASN A 259 -16.48 -1.49 -6.88
N LEU A 260 -15.95 -0.56 -6.08
CA LEU A 260 -14.58 -0.12 -6.19
C LEU A 260 -13.70 -0.85 -5.18
N ARG A 261 -12.49 -1.20 -5.60
CA ARG A 261 -11.44 -1.75 -4.74
C ARG A 261 -10.16 -0.96 -4.96
N PHE A 262 -9.50 -0.59 -3.86
CA PHE A 262 -8.22 0.08 -3.96
C PHE A 262 -7.16 -0.87 -4.53
N ALA A 263 -6.39 -0.41 -5.50
CA ALA A 263 -5.40 -1.24 -6.21
C ALA A 263 -4.07 -1.31 -5.45
N PHE A 264 -4.01 -2.10 -4.35
CA PHE A 264 -2.79 -2.26 -3.55
C PHE A 264 -1.62 -2.83 -4.37
N ASP A 265 -1.89 -3.67 -5.35
CA ASP A 265 -0.88 -4.19 -6.28
C ASP A 265 -0.24 -3.07 -7.10
N LYS A 266 -1.02 -2.13 -7.60
CA LYS A 266 -0.51 -0.98 -8.33
C LYS A 266 0.23 -0.01 -7.42
N PHE A 267 -0.34 0.31 -6.28
CA PHE A 267 0.30 1.18 -5.29
C PHE A 267 1.71 0.72 -4.94
N LYS A 268 1.89 -0.57 -4.66
CA LYS A 268 3.17 -1.14 -4.24
C LYS A 268 4.14 -1.35 -5.41
N LYS A 269 3.68 -1.87 -6.55
CA LYS A 269 4.54 -2.13 -7.73
C LYS A 269 5.02 -0.86 -8.40
N GLU A 270 4.17 0.15 -8.50
CA GLU A 270 4.46 1.38 -9.22
C GLU A 270 5.12 2.45 -8.33
N CYS A 271 5.35 2.13 -7.04
CA CYS A 271 6.01 3.01 -6.07
C CYS A 271 5.39 4.41 -6.10
N TRP A 272 4.11 4.52 -5.71
CA TRP A 272 3.43 5.81 -5.68
C TRP A 272 4.06 6.72 -4.63
N ASP A 273 4.19 7.99 -5.00
CA ASP A 273 4.81 9.02 -4.19
C ASP A 273 3.89 10.25 -4.09
N VAL A 274 4.23 11.15 -3.19
CA VAL A 274 3.53 12.43 -3.02
C VAL A 274 4.00 13.40 -4.11
N GLU A 275 3.04 13.95 -4.84
CA GLU A 275 3.27 14.89 -5.92
C GLU A 275 2.51 16.21 -5.69
N HIS A 276 3.16 17.33 -6.02
CA HIS A 276 2.51 18.64 -6.02
C HIS A 276 1.51 18.76 -7.17
N VAL A 277 0.29 19.15 -6.85
CA VAL A 277 -0.78 19.37 -7.83
C VAL A 277 -0.41 20.53 -8.74
N ASP A 278 0.00 21.64 -8.15
CA ASP A 278 0.56 22.80 -8.87
C ASP A 278 2.01 23.03 -8.44
N SER A 279 2.85 23.43 -9.41
CA SER A 279 4.29 23.53 -9.20
C SER A 279 4.70 24.50 -8.12
N GLN A 280 5.77 24.14 -7.38
CA GLN A 280 6.23 24.89 -6.24
C GLN A 280 7.07 26.11 -6.55
N ASN A 281 8.18 25.93 -7.24
CA ASN A 281 9.18 26.98 -7.42
C ASN A 281 10.13 26.70 -8.61
N ASP A 282 10.71 27.78 -9.16
CA ASP A 282 11.76 27.68 -10.17
C ASP A 282 13.09 27.11 -9.63
N ALA A 283 13.24 27.04 -8.31
CA ALA A 283 14.45 26.52 -7.66
C ALA A 283 14.77 25.07 -8.02
N THR A 284 13.77 24.28 -8.40
CA THR A 284 13.93 22.88 -8.84
C THR A 284 14.36 22.80 -10.30
N LEU A 285 14.10 23.84 -11.10
CA LEU A 285 14.48 23.93 -12.52
C LEU A 285 15.89 24.51 -12.68
N GLN A 286 16.88 23.88 -12.07
CA GLN A 286 18.29 24.36 -12.14
C GLN A 286 18.95 24.01 -13.46
N GLU A 287 18.57 22.87 -14.05
CA GLU A 287 19.17 22.39 -15.28
C GLU A 287 18.56 23.07 -16.52
N TYR A 288 19.39 23.32 -17.50
CA TYR A 288 18.99 23.90 -18.78
C TYR A 288 17.86 23.10 -19.45
N GLU A 289 17.99 21.79 -19.49
CA GLU A 289 17.04 20.89 -20.15
C GLU A 289 15.65 20.91 -19.47
N ASP A 290 15.60 21.04 -18.14
CA ASP A 290 14.37 21.13 -17.40
C ASP A 290 13.64 22.44 -17.68
N ARG A 291 14.36 23.58 -17.73
CA ARG A 291 13.80 24.89 -18.13
C ARG A 291 13.24 24.88 -19.55
N LEU A 292 13.99 24.32 -20.48
CA LEU A 292 13.54 24.22 -21.88
C LEU A 292 12.30 23.32 -22.01
N ARG A 293 12.26 22.21 -21.29
CA ARG A 293 11.08 21.33 -21.25
C ARG A 293 9.88 22.06 -20.65
N TRP A 294 10.05 22.76 -19.55
CA TRP A 294 8.99 23.56 -18.92
C TRP A 294 8.43 24.59 -19.89
N LEU A 295 9.28 25.37 -20.57
CA LEU A 295 8.87 26.35 -21.58
C LEU A 295 8.04 25.68 -22.70
N LYS A 296 8.47 24.53 -23.20
CA LYS A 296 7.73 23.78 -24.24
C LYS A 296 6.34 23.35 -23.75
N ASN A 297 6.25 22.88 -22.50
CA ASN A 297 4.99 22.48 -21.88
C ASN A 297 4.05 23.66 -21.70
N VAL A 298 4.55 24.79 -21.21
CA VAL A 298 3.78 26.04 -21.05
C VAL A 298 3.29 26.55 -22.42
N LYS A 299 4.16 26.62 -23.44
CA LYS A 299 3.77 27.02 -24.78
C LYS A 299 2.65 26.14 -25.36
N PHE A 300 2.74 24.83 -25.12
CA PHE A 300 1.73 23.88 -25.57
C PHE A 300 0.36 24.18 -24.97
N ILE A 301 0.30 24.42 -23.64
CA ILE A 301 -0.95 24.71 -22.94
C ILE A 301 -1.53 26.07 -23.35
N LEU A 302 -0.70 27.12 -23.41
CA LEU A 302 -1.14 28.45 -23.86
C LEU A 302 -1.68 28.41 -25.31
N GLY A 303 -1.14 27.53 -26.15
CA GLY A 303 -1.65 27.30 -27.50
C GLY A 303 -3.03 26.66 -27.58
N MET A 304 -3.50 26.02 -26.50
CA MET A 304 -4.86 25.50 -26.39
C MET A 304 -5.88 26.54 -25.93
N GLU A 305 -5.41 27.65 -25.37
CA GLU A 305 -6.23 28.77 -24.95
C GLU A 305 -6.40 29.79 -26.08
N HIS A 306 -7.61 30.27 -26.28
CA HIS A 306 -7.92 31.18 -27.40
C HIS A 306 -7.99 32.66 -27.01
N THR A 307 -7.57 32.99 -25.77
CA THR A 307 -7.55 34.38 -25.28
C THR A 307 -6.37 35.15 -25.86
N ASP A 308 -6.55 36.48 -26.05
CA ASP A 308 -5.46 37.31 -26.58
C ASP A 308 -4.26 37.37 -25.61
N ARG A 309 -4.51 37.25 -24.31
CA ARG A 309 -3.47 37.18 -23.28
C ARG A 309 -2.66 35.89 -23.40
N ALA A 310 -3.32 34.75 -23.59
CA ALA A 310 -2.63 33.48 -23.79
C ALA A 310 -1.77 33.51 -25.06
N LYS A 311 -2.24 34.14 -26.14
CA LYS A 311 -1.46 34.32 -27.38
C LYS A 311 -0.19 35.17 -27.15
N ASP A 312 -0.29 36.29 -26.40
CA ASP A 312 0.86 37.14 -26.04
C ASP A 312 1.87 36.34 -25.19
N LEU A 313 1.40 35.63 -24.17
CA LEU A 313 2.26 34.77 -23.34
C LEU A 313 2.90 33.63 -24.14
N ALA A 314 2.17 33.02 -25.08
CA ALA A 314 2.70 31.96 -25.94
C ALA A 314 3.79 32.49 -26.87
N GLN A 315 3.64 33.72 -27.37
CA GLN A 315 4.68 34.37 -28.20
C GLN A 315 5.93 34.66 -27.35
N LYS A 316 5.80 35.23 -26.17
CA LYS A 316 6.92 35.46 -25.24
C LYS A 316 7.65 34.15 -24.88
N CYS A 317 6.89 33.08 -24.68
CA CYS A 317 7.43 31.75 -24.44
C CYS A 317 8.21 31.22 -25.64
N GLN A 318 7.69 31.41 -26.86
CA GLN A 318 8.37 31.02 -28.12
C GLN A 318 9.69 31.77 -28.29
N ASP A 319 9.70 33.08 -28.07
CA ASP A 319 10.91 33.89 -28.17
C ASP A 319 11.98 33.43 -27.19
N MET A 320 11.57 33.08 -25.95
CA MET A 320 12.45 32.52 -24.94
C MET A 320 12.97 31.14 -25.32
N ILE A 321 12.15 30.27 -25.91
CA ILE A 321 12.60 28.96 -26.41
C ILE A 321 13.68 29.12 -27.47
N ILE A 322 13.53 30.12 -28.36
CA ILE A 322 14.53 30.44 -29.39
C ILE A 322 15.83 30.91 -28.73
N GLU A 323 15.77 31.82 -27.76
CA GLU A 323 16.94 32.27 -26.99
C GLU A 323 17.64 31.10 -26.30
N PHE A 324 16.87 30.16 -25.73
CA PHE A 324 17.39 28.94 -25.09
C PHE A 324 17.97 27.92 -26.06
N THR A 325 17.74 28.03 -27.38
CA THR A 325 18.42 27.14 -28.33
C THR A 325 19.92 27.44 -28.42
N ASP A 326 20.32 28.65 -28.10
CA ASP A 326 21.72 29.05 -27.94
C ASP A 326 22.09 29.13 -26.44
N ARG A 327 22.74 28.08 -25.95
CA ARG A 327 23.12 27.97 -24.53
C ARG A 327 23.93 29.16 -24.01
N THR A 328 24.58 29.92 -24.90
CA THR A 328 25.38 31.09 -24.49
C THR A 328 24.53 32.33 -24.23
N LYS A 329 23.28 32.34 -24.66
CA LYS A 329 22.34 33.48 -24.54
C LYS A 329 21.28 33.31 -23.44
N VAL A 330 21.34 32.21 -22.68
CA VAL A 330 20.35 31.93 -21.67
C VAL A 330 20.40 32.97 -20.53
N ASN A 331 19.35 33.78 -20.45
CA ASN A 331 19.16 34.71 -19.34
C ASN A 331 18.23 34.07 -18.27
N VAL A 332 18.83 33.65 -17.17
CA VAL A 332 18.14 32.95 -16.05
C VAL A 332 17.16 33.89 -15.35
N ASP A 333 17.48 35.17 -15.19
CA ASP A 333 16.62 36.14 -14.51
C ASP A 333 15.36 36.41 -15.33
N LYS A 334 15.51 36.60 -16.66
CA LYS A 334 14.37 36.73 -17.59
C LYS A 334 13.47 35.46 -17.55
N TYR A 335 14.08 34.29 -17.44
CA TYR A 335 13.33 33.03 -17.26
C TYR A 335 12.55 33.04 -15.97
N ARG A 336 13.12 33.44 -14.84
CA ARG A 336 12.46 33.50 -13.53
C ARG A 336 11.29 34.48 -13.53
N GLU A 337 11.45 35.64 -14.11
CA GLU A 337 10.38 36.62 -14.27
C GLU A 337 9.20 36.03 -15.06
N PHE A 338 9.50 35.35 -16.17
CA PHE A 338 8.49 34.70 -16.99
C PHE A 338 7.82 33.53 -16.25
N TYR A 339 8.61 32.72 -15.51
CA TYR A 339 8.09 31.64 -14.65
C TYR A 339 7.08 32.17 -13.62
N GLN A 340 7.41 33.27 -12.94
CA GLN A 340 6.51 33.90 -11.97
C GLN A 340 5.25 34.45 -12.65
N LEU A 341 5.38 35.05 -13.83
CA LEU A 341 4.26 35.54 -14.61
C LEU A 341 3.28 34.41 -14.97
N ILE A 342 3.77 33.28 -15.42
CA ILE A 342 2.96 32.10 -15.77
C ILE A 342 2.29 31.52 -14.51
N ASN A 343 3.02 31.41 -13.40
CA ASN A 343 2.44 30.93 -12.16
C ASN A 343 1.30 31.86 -11.67
N LYS A 344 1.48 33.17 -11.73
CA LYS A 344 0.40 34.11 -11.42
C LYS A 344 -0.78 33.94 -12.34
N TYR A 345 -0.53 33.80 -13.64
CA TYR A 345 -1.59 33.61 -14.63
C TYR A 345 -2.47 32.39 -14.35
N TYR A 346 -1.86 31.27 -13.96
CA TYR A 346 -2.58 30.02 -13.65
C TYR A 346 -3.05 29.92 -12.19
N SER A 347 -2.64 30.82 -11.30
CA SER A 347 -3.10 30.88 -9.91
C SER A 347 -4.22 31.87 -9.66
N ALA A 348 -4.50 32.80 -10.61
CA ALA A 348 -5.51 33.84 -10.48
C ALA A 348 -6.92 33.23 -10.40
N GLU A 349 -7.77 33.81 -9.53
CA GLU A 349 -9.20 33.55 -9.56
C GLU A 349 -9.89 34.40 -10.64
N GLU A 350 -11.16 34.07 -10.96
CA GLU A 350 -11.90 34.82 -11.95
C GLU A 350 -12.08 36.30 -11.50
N GLY A 351 -11.60 37.21 -12.35
CA GLY A 351 -11.65 38.64 -12.05
C GLY A 351 -10.46 39.23 -11.29
N GLU A 352 -9.53 38.39 -10.80
CA GLU A 352 -8.29 38.88 -10.20
C GLU A 352 -7.23 39.22 -11.25
N ASN A 353 -6.49 40.32 -11.01
CA ASN A 353 -5.30 40.63 -11.80
C ASN A 353 -4.07 39.87 -11.25
N ASP A 354 -3.19 39.37 -12.10
CA ASP A 354 -1.98 38.67 -11.69
C ASP A 354 -1.09 39.49 -10.74
N SER A 355 -1.17 40.82 -10.82
CA SER A 355 -0.41 41.74 -9.95
C SER A 355 -0.89 41.76 -8.50
N GLU A 356 -2.11 41.30 -8.24
CA GLU A 356 -2.74 41.24 -6.91
C GLU A 356 -2.48 39.91 -6.19
N ILE A 357 -2.00 38.87 -6.91
CA ILE A 357 -1.77 37.55 -6.35
C ILE A 357 -0.41 37.50 -5.66
N ASP A 358 -0.43 37.28 -4.36
CA ASP A 358 0.77 36.98 -3.59
C ASP A 358 1.02 35.47 -3.53
N LEU A 359 1.94 35.00 -4.37
CA LEU A 359 2.33 33.60 -4.43
C LEU A 359 2.98 33.09 -3.13
N THR A 360 3.48 34.00 -2.27
CA THR A 360 4.10 33.63 -0.98
C THR A 360 3.04 33.20 0.04
N THR A 361 1.82 33.68 -0.08
CA THR A 361 0.69 33.30 0.78
C THR A 361 0.05 31.97 0.33
N MET A 362 0.36 31.52 -0.88
CA MET A 362 -0.13 30.23 -1.36
C MET A 362 0.63 29.09 -0.68
N LYS A 363 -0.07 28.34 0.14
CA LYS A 363 0.46 27.20 0.88
C LYS A 363 0.75 26.01 -0.09
N LYS A 364 1.75 26.15 -0.95
CA LYS A 364 2.07 25.16 -2.02
C LYS A 364 2.61 23.85 -1.50
N ASP A 365 3.24 23.83 -0.34
CA ASP A 365 3.76 22.64 0.34
C ASP A 365 2.72 21.92 1.20
N TYR A 366 1.56 22.50 1.41
CA TYR A 366 0.53 21.95 2.28
C TYR A 366 -0.30 20.87 1.57
N LEU A 367 -0.92 20.02 2.37
CA LEU A 367 -1.73 18.88 1.93
C LEU A 367 -2.75 19.27 0.84
N SER A 368 -3.32 20.49 0.90
CA SER A 368 -4.26 21.03 -0.10
C SER A 368 -3.70 21.15 -1.52
N ASN A 369 -2.39 20.98 -1.70
CA ASN A 369 -1.71 21.00 -2.99
C ASN A 369 -0.95 19.70 -3.29
N LEU A 370 -1.25 18.61 -2.58
CA LEU A 370 -0.53 17.35 -2.66
C LEU A 370 -1.47 16.21 -3.03
N THR A 371 -0.97 15.26 -3.82
CA THR A 371 -1.71 14.05 -4.22
C THR A 371 -0.77 12.87 -4.39
N LEU A 372 -1.32 11.65 -4.53
CA LEU A 372 -0.53 10.45 -4.81
C LEU A 372 -0.48 10.19 -6.31
N LEU A 373 0.71 9.84 -6.80
CA LEU A 373 0.93 9.47 -8.19
C LEU A 373 2.08 8.48 -8.32
N ASP A 374 2.07 7.66 -9.37
CA ASP A 374 3.21 6.80 -9.67
C ASP A 374 4.47 7.59 -10.05
N SER A 375 5.63 7.08 -9.65
CA SER A 375 6.92 7.76 -9.84
C SER A 375 7.32 7.95 -11.31
N ALA A 376 6.79 7.15 -12.24
CA ALA A 376 7.09 7.27 -13.66
C ALA A 376 6.33 8.44 -14.30
N THR A 377 5.04 8.59 -13.98
CA THR A 377 4.22 9.72 -14.42
C THR A 377 4.73 11.02 -13.82
N ASN A 378 5.09 11.03 -12.53
CA ASN A 378 5.66 12.19 -11.86
C ASN A 378 6.92 12.70 -12.58
N ARG A 379 7.86 11.83 -12.92
CA ARG A 379 9.11 12.21 -13.61
C ARG A 379 8.91 12.81 -15.01
N GLU A 380 7.79 12.52 -15.67
CA GLU A 380 7.56 12.98 -17.05
C GLU A 380 7.24 14.49 -17.12
N TYR A 381 6.46 15.02 -16.18
CA TYR A 381 6.07 16.42 -16.21
C TYR A 381 6.65 17.27 -15.06
N LYS A 382 7.29 16.63 -14.06
CA LYS A 382 7.96 17.32 -12.93
C LYS A 382 7.24 18.63 -12.51
N ASP A 383 7.94 19.75 -12.58
CA ASP A 383 7.51 21.08 -12.15
C ASP A 383 6.59 21.81 -13.15
N ALA A 384 5.90 21.08 -14.02
CA ALA A 384 4.95 21.69 -14.95
C ALA A 384 3.76 22.34 -14.21
N PRO A 385 3.17 23.42 -14.76
CA PRO A 385 1.95 24.02 -14.21
C PRO A 385 0.80 23.02 -14.16
N PHE A 386 -0.16 23.25 -13.25
CA PHE A 386 -1.36 22.43 -13.11
C PHE A 386 -2.03 22.11 -14.46
N ALA A 387 -2.19 23.10 -15.33
CA ALA A 387 -2.80 22.92 -16.64
C ALA A 387 -2.14 21.82 -17.48
N TYR A 388 -0.81 21.74 -17.50
CA TYR A 388 -0.09 20.70 -18.24
C TYR A 388 -0.18 19.32 -17.53
N LYS A 389 -0.06 19.30 -16.22
CA LYS A 389 -0.27 18.07 -15.43
C LYS A 389 -1.66 17.50 -15.69
N ARG A 390 -2.69 18.35 -15.63
CA ARG A 390 -4.08 17.98 -15.93
C ARG A 390 -4.20 17.38 -17.34
N TYR A 391 -3.63 18.03 -18.35
CA TYR A 391 -3.63 17.49 -19.72
C TYR A 391 -3.01 16.08 -19.77
N CYS A 392 -1.85 15.89 -19.15
CA CYS A 392 -1.16 14.59 -19.12
C CYS A 392 -2.00 13.52 -18.42
N ILE A 393 -2.51 13.80 -17.21
CA ILE A 393 -3.34 12.86 -16.42
C ILE A 393 -4.58 12.45 -17.21
N LEU A 394 -5.32 13.40 -17.79
CA LEU A 394 -6.52 13.08 -18.58
C LEU A 394 -6.20 12.29 -19.85
N LYS A 395 -5.04 12.55 -20.47
CA LYS A 395 -4.55 11.78 -21.62
C LYS A 395 -4.25 10.34 -21.25
N TYR A 396 -3.58 10.10 -20.12
CA TYR A 396 -3.25 8.76 -19.63
C TYR A 396 -4.50 7.99 -19.21
N ASP A 397 -5.40 8.63 -18.47
CA ASP A 397 -6.68 8.03 -18.07
C ASP A 397 -7.51 7.59 -19.28
N ARG A 398 -7.61 8.44 -20.33
CA ARG A 398 -8.33 8.10 -21.56
C ARG A 398 -7.70 6.95 -22.35
N LYS A 399 -6.37 6.86 -22.35
CA LYS A 399 -5.66 5.81 -23.08
C LYS A 399 -5.64 4.48 -22.33
N GLY A 400 -5.77 4.52 -21.01
CA GLY A 400 -5.66 3.35 -20.15
C GLY A 400 -4.26 2.74 -20.12
N ASP A 401 -3.24 3.48 -20.56
CA ASP A 401 -1.84 3.02 -20.59
C ASP A 401 -1.13 3.18 -19.24
N ARG A 402 -1.71 3.94 -18.33
CA ARG A 402 -1.25 4.12 -16.94
C ARG A 402 -2.40 4.08 -15.96
N PHE A 403 -2.12 3.57 -14.78
CA PHE A 403 -3.09 3.60 -13.69
C PHE A 403 -3.01 4.95 -12.98
N ILE A 404 -4.13 5.67 -12.92
CA ILE A 404 -4.24 6.93 -12.20
C ILE A 404 -5.08 6.69 -10.92
N PRO A 405 -4.56 7.02 -9.72
CA PRO A 405 -5.32 6.89 -8.49
C PRO A 405 -6.65 7.64 -8.54
N LEU A 406 -7.69 7.06 -7.95
CA LEU A 406 -9.06 7.62 -8.03
C LEU A 406 -9.13 9.08 -7.60
N CYS A 407 -8.57 9.38 -6.42
CA CYS A 407 -8.63 10.74 -5.88
C CYS A 407 -7.78 11.72 -6.69
N THR A 408 -6.64 11.28 -7.22
CA THR A 408 -5.80 12.08 -8.13
C THR A 408 -6.54 12.39 -9.44
N ARG A 409 -7.18 11.38 -10.05
CA ARG A 409 -8.02 11.59 -11.23
C ARG A 409 -9.12 12.59 -10.97
N ASN A 410 -9.87 12.41 -9.88
CA ASN A 410 -10.97 13.28 -9.49
C ASN A 410 -10.51 14.72 -9.24
N LEU A 411 -9.34 14.90 -8.61
CA LEU A 411 -8.72 16.20 -8.41
C LEU A 411 -8.46 16.92 -9.74
N PHE A 412 -7.82 16.25 -10.69
CA PHE A 412 -7.53 16.82 -12.02
C PHE A 412 -8.78 16.99 -12.90
N LEU A 413 -9.87 16.27 -12.59
CA LEU A 413 -11.19 16.50 -13.18
C LEU A 413 -11.95 17.66 -12.55
N LYS A 414 -11.43 18.28 -11.49
CA LYS A 414 -12.13 19.31 -10.71
C LYS A 414 -13.38 18.81 -9.97
N TYR A 415 -13.43 17.52 -9.65
CA TYR A 415 -14.57 16.88 -9.00
C TYR A 415 -14.85 17.44 -7.60
N TYR A 416 -13.81 17.90 -6.90
CA TYR A 416 -13.93 18.43 -5.54
C TYR A 416 -14.24 19.93 -5.50
N THR A 417 -14.18 20.61 -6.65
CA THR A 417 -14.51 22.03 -6.77
C THR A 417 -16.00 22.20 -7.03
N ASP A 418 -16.61 23.19 -6.42
CA ASP A 418 -18.01 23.54 -6.66
C ASP A 418 -18.24 23.78 -8.16
N SER A 419 -19.20 23.08 -8.76
CA SER A 419 -19.49 23.15 -10.20
C SER A 419 -19.89 24.57 -10.67
N GLU A 420 -20.50 25.37 -9.81
CA GLU A 420 -20.86 26.75 -10.11
C GLU A 420 -19.63 27.68 -10.23
N LYS A 421 -18.50 27.25 -9.64
CA LYS A 421 -17.22 27.98 -9.64
C LYS A 421 -16.27 27.53 -10.77
N VAL A 422 -16.62 26.50 -11.55
CA VAL A 422 -15.88 26.07 -12.74
C VAL A 422 -16.66 26.50 -13.98
N ALA A 423 -16.87 27.80 -14.13
CA ALA A 423 -17.74 28.35 -15.17
C ALA A 423 -17.04 28.45 -16.54
N SER A 424 -15.71 28.54 -16.59
CA SER A 424 -14.96 28.75 -17.80
C SER A 424 -13.92 27.66 -18.08
N TYR A 425 -13.48 27.58 -19.35
CA TYR A 425 -12.36 26.72 -19.71
C TYR A 425 -11.08 27.09 -18.92
N LEU A 426 -10.84 28.37 -18.70
CA LEU A 426 -9.68 28.87 -17.99
C LEU A 426 -9.70 28.44 -16.51
N ASP A 427 -10.86 28.47 -15.84
CA ASP A 427 -11.00 27.97 -14.48
C ASP A 427 -10.67 26.49 -14.40
N SER A 428 -11.02 25.72 -15.42
CA SER A 428 -10.67 24.29 -15.49
C SER A 428 -9.16 24.04 -15.59
N MET A 429 -8.38 25.05 -16.01
CA MET A 429 -6.92 24.96 -16.20
C MET A 429 -6.13 25.56 -15.03
N ARG A 430 -6.81 26.04 -14.00
CA ARG A 430 -6.20 26.65 -12.82
C ARG A 430 -6.31 25.74 -11.61
N TRP A 431 -5.44 25.94 -10.63
CA TRP A 431 -5.52 25.36 -9.29
C TRP A 431 -5.42 26.47 -8.26
N ASN A 432 -6.56 27.07 -7.97
CA ASN A 432 -6.69 28.26 -7.18
C ASN A 432 -7.07 27.93 -5.70
N ARG A 433 -7.35 28.95 -4.92
CA ARG A 433 -7.72 28.83 -3.50
C ARG A 433 -9.01 28.01 -3.32
N THR A 434 -10.04 28.29 -4.11
CA THR A 434 -11.33 27.58 -4.04
C THR A 434 -11.17 26.08 -4.31
N ASP A 435 -10.29 25.69 -5.26
CA ASP A 435 -9.99 24.29 -5.53
C ASP A 435 -9.33 23.59 -4.35
N ARG A 436 -8.40 24.27 -3.69
CA ARG A 436 -7.69 23.75 -2.51
C ARG A 436 -8.62 23.57 -1.33
N GLU A 437 -9.50 24.55 -1.09
CA GLU A 437 -10.52 24.48 -0.04
C GLU A 437 -11.49 23.32 -0.30
N GLY A 438 -11.99 23.17 -1.54
CA GLY A 438 -12.87 22.05 -1.91
C GLY A 438 -12.20 20.70 -1.77
N TYR A 439 -10.92 20.59 -2.13
CA TYR A 439 -10.14 19.36 -1.99
C TYR A 439 -9.90 19.01 -0.52
N MET A 440 -9.54 19.99 0.32
CA MET A 440 -9.39 19.77 1.77
C MET A 440 -10.70 19.34 2.43
N ASN A 441 -11.82 19.99 2.08
CA ASN A 441 -13.14 19.59 2.58
C ASN A 441 -13.46 18.12 2.22
N ALA A 442 -13.13 17.68 1.01
CA ALA A 442 -13.31 16.29 0.61
C ALA A 442 -12.42 15.32 1.39
N ILE A 443 -11.18 15.71 1.72
CA ILE A 443 -10.29 14.91 2.58
C ILE A 443 -10.91 14.80 3.98
N HIS A 444 -11.33 15.90 4.58
CA HIS A 444 -11.96 15.94 5.90
C HIS A 444 -13.24 15.09 5.98
N GLU A 445 -14.14 15.22 5.00
CA GLU A 445 -15.38 14.43 4.95
C GLU A 445 -15.12 12.92 5.03
N VAL A 446 -14.01 12.49 4.45
CA VAL A 446 -13.65 11.07 4.33
C VAL A 446 -12.80 10.60 5.51
N VAL A 447 -11.84 11.40 5.97
CA VAL A 447 -10.82 11.00 6.95
C VAL A 447 -11.22 11.31 8.38
N ASP A 448 -11.94 12.41 8.65
CA ASP A 448 -12.34 12.83 9.99
C ASP A 448 -13.08 11.75 10.80
N PRO A 449 -14.01 10.95 10.22
CA PRO A 449 -14.67 9.89 10.96
C PRO A 449 -13.71 8.82 11.53
N ILE A 450 -12.50 8.69 10.95
CA ILE A 450 -11.46 7.78 11.46
C ILE A 450 -10.74 8.46 12.63
N PHE A 451 -10.41 9.74 12.52
CA PHE A 451 -9.79 10.51 13.60
C PHE A 451 -10.71 10.65 14.81
N ASP A 452 -12.01 10.82 14.59
CA ASP A 452 -13.00 10.92 15.66
C ASP A 452 -13.19 9.59 16.43
N SER A 453 -12.81 8.44 15.84
CA SER A 453 -12.95 7.14 16.49
C SER A 453 -12.13 6.98 17.78
N VAL A 454 -11.07 7.77 17.97
CA VAL A 454 -10.24 7.75 19.19
C VAL A 454 -10.63 8.81 20.20
N VAL A 455 -11.35 9.88 19.80
CA VAL A 455 -11.76 10.96 20.69
C VAL A 455 -12.93 10.55 21.59
N ILE A 456 -13.76 9.62 21.15
CA ILE A 456 -14.96 9.16 21.86
C ILE A 456 -14.60 8.42 23.15
N GLU A 457 -13.47 7.67 23.16
CA GLU A 457 -13.08 6.84 24.31
C GLU A 457 -12.36 7.58 25.44
N ASP A 458 -11.65 8.68 25.13
CA ASP A 458 -11.11 9.55 26.20
C ASP A 458 -12.22 10.12 27.09
N LYS A 459 -13.49 10.08 26.64
CA LYS A 459 -14.66 10.47 27.41
C LYS A 459 -15.32 9.31 28.17
N GLU A 460 -15.30 8.09 27.58
CA GLU A 460 -15.91 6.91 28.22
C GLU A 460 -15.00 6.29 29.29
N THR A 461 -13.70 6.47 29.23
CA THR A 461 -12.73 5.99 30.24
C THR A 461 -12.65 6.89 31.48
N LYS A 462 -13.38 8.04 31.50
CA LYS A 462 -13.41 8.99 32.62
C LYS A 462 -14.70 8.92 33.45
N ILE A 463 -15.56 7.95 33.22
CA ILE A 463 -16.72 7.61 34.05
C ILE A 463 -16.45 6.25 34.72
#